data_c4f0106ab86bf3fd2814dacd455d3b30
#
_entry.id   c4f0106ab86bf3fd2814dacd455d3b30
#
_cell.length_a   1.000
_cell.length_b   1.000
_cell.length_c   1.000
_cell.angle_alpha   90.00
_cell.angle_beta   90.00
_cell.angle_gamma   90.00
#
_symmetry.space_group_name_H-M   'P 1'
#
loop_
_entity.id
_entity.type
_entity.pdbx_description
1 polymer ?
#
loop_
_entity_poly.entity_id
_entity_poly.type
_entity_poly.pdbx_seq_one_letter_code
_entity_poly.pdbx_strand_id
1 'polypeptide(L)'
;VRTAFSKVAYALKKAAQVSLLLTAVTGYSTVSSIAPAMAKGDNRYAAIVVDANTGKTLFSANADAQRYPASLTKMMTLYMLFEAIHAGRINKDTRIPVSAYAASRPPTKIGFRPGQSIRAEDAALAMITKSANDVAAAVGEYLGGSEERFAQMMTARARRLGMRNTTFRNASGLPNMAQHSSARDMAILGMALRRHFPREFAYFSRSSFDFRGQTIRGHNRLLGRVEGVDGIKTGYTNASGYNLVSSVNLDGRRLVAVVMGGNTGASRDAHMAQLIRKYLPMAARGRNNDALIAARSEAPQVVASIDLPKTKRAPVPVARIAVEDIINAEIGEGDIDQPQVLALVAPTPRPAALAAQAAVLPTPKAPVRPTQAPAQDVDPVTTASASAASGWAIQI
;
A
#
# COMPACT_ATOMS: atom_id res chain seq x y z
N VAL A 1 -34.06 23.42 78.88
CA VAL A 1 -32.66 23.21 78.49
C VAL A 1 -32.49 21.96 77.60
N ARG A 2 -33.29 20.88 77.75
CA ARG A 2 -33.18 19.63 76.96
C ARG A 2 -33.66 19.73 75.48
N THR A 3 -34.51 20.69 75.17
CA THR A 3 -35.06 20.85 73.78
C THR A 3 -34.13 21.62 72.80
N ALA A 4 -33.18 22.42 73.30
CA ALA A 4 -32.26 23.20 72.53
C ALA A 4 -31.13 22.32 71.93
N PHE A 5 -30.63 21.36 72.74
CA PHE A 5 -29.57 20.46 72.32
C PHE A 5 -29.98 19.47 71.18
N SER A 6 -31.25 19.06 71.13
CA SER A 6 -31.79 18.16 70.12
C SER A 6 -31.84 18.82 68.74
N LYS A 7 -32.18 20.10 68.66
CA LYS A 7 -32.28 20.83 67.38
C LYS A 7 -30.89 21.12 66.75
N VAL A 8 -29.89 21.38 67.59
CA VAL A 8 -28.51 21.61 67.10
C VAL A 8 -27.89 20.31 66.61
N ALA A 9 -28.10 19.18 67.29
CA ALA A 9 -27.62 17.88 66.87
C ALA A 9 -28.26 17.40 65.53
N TYR A 10 -29.53 17.73 65.28
CA TYR A 10 -30.24 17.43 64.07
C TYR A 10 -29.76 18.30 62.89
N ALA A 11 -29.48 19.58 63.11
CA ALA A 11 -28.93 20.48 62.08
C ALA A 11 -27.51 20.11 61.68
N LEU A 12 -26.67 19.70 62.64
CA LEU A 12 -25.31 19.22 62.34
C LEU A 12 -25.29 17.89 61.55
N LYS A 13 -26.22 16.95 61.82
CA LYS A 13 -26.38 15.73 61.06
C LYS A 13 -26.82 15.99 59.60
N LYS A 14 -27.76 16.95 59.41
CA LYS A 14 -28.17 17.33 58.06
C LYS A 14 -27.07 18.03 57.24
N ALA A 15 -26.31 18.91 57.93
CA ALA A 15 -25.17 19.57 57.27
C ALA A 15 -24.07 18.57 56.84
N ALA A 16 -23.78 17.56 57.67
CA ALA A 16 -22.82 16.50 57.35
C ALA A 16 -23.31 15.59 56.18
N GLN A 17 -24.61 15.31 56.07
CA GLN A 17 -25.17 14.53 54.98
C GLN A 17 -25.20 15.28 53.64
N VAL A 18 -25.41 16.60 53.66
CA VAL A 18 -25.35 17.44 52.44
C VAL A 18 -23.91 17.62 51.97
N SER A 19 -22.95 17.75 52.88
CA SER A 19 -21.53 17.81 52.50
C SER A 19 -21.00 16.49 51.91
N LEU A 20 -21.50 15.34 52.38
CA LEU A 20 -21.10 14.03 51.87
C LEU A 20 -21.71 13.74 50.47
N LEU A 21 -22.86 14.33 50.15
CA LEU A 21 -23.46 14.23 48.79
C LEU A 21 -22.83 15.16 47.79
N LEU A 22 -22.21 16.28 48.18
CA LEU A 22 -21.53 17.20 47.27
C LEU A 22 -20.12 16.73 46.88
N THR A 23 -19.49 15.87 47.67
CA THR A 23 -18.16 15.31 47.34
C THR A 23 -18.22 14.07 46.47
N ALA A 24 -19.39 13.46 46.27
CA ALA A 24 -19.56 12.28 45.40
C ALA A 24 -19.78 12.61 43.93
N VAL A 25 -19.97 13.89 43.55
CA VAL A 25 -20.30 14.29 42.16
C VAL A 25 -19.09 14.86 41.39
N THR A 26 -17.95 15.11 42.04
CA THR A 26 -16.76 15.64 41.35
C THR A 26 -15.73 14.56 40.93
N GLY A 27 -16.09 13.29 41.07
CA GLY A 27 -15.29 12.16 40.61
C GLY A 27 -15.51 11.77 39.11
N TYR A 28 -16.01 12.67 38.26
CA TYR A 28 -15.89 12.45 36.82
C TYR A 28 -14.42 12.61 36.44
N SER A 29 -13.71 11.49 36.48
CA SER A 29 -12.48 11.34 35.77
C SER A 29 -12.72 11.82 34.35
N THR A 30 -12.22 12.99 34.00
CA THR A 30 -11.99 13.37 32.63
C THR A 30 -11.09 12.28 32.08
N VAL A 31 -11.68 11.28 31.44
CA VAL A 31 -10.96 10.44 30.50
C VAL A 31 -10.55 11.43 29.42
N SER A 32 -9.40 12.08 29.66
CA SER A 32 -8.68 12.76 28.60
C SER A 32 -8.54 11.72 27.51
N SER A 33 -9.34 11.87 26.45
CA SER A 33 -9.12 11.17 25.21
C SER A 33 -7.73 11.58 24.77
N ILE A 34 -6.74 10.77 25.13
CA ILE A 34 -5.41 10.83 24.54
C ILE A 34 -5.65 10.47 23.07
N ALA A 35 -6.06 11.47 22.29
CA ALA A 35 -5.91 11.39 20.87
C ALA A 35 -4.41 11.14 20.67
N PRO A 36 -4.02 10.03 20.04
CA PRO A 36 -2.61 9.78 19.81
C PRO A 36 -2.07 11.01 19.10
N ALA A 37 -0.92 11.50 19.56
CA ALA A 37 -0.18 12.60 18.97
C ALA A 37 0.35 12.20 17.59
N MET A 38 -0.56 11.93 16.65
CA MET A 38 -0.30 11.87 15.23
C MET A 38 -0.53 13.29 14.71
N ALA A 39 0.56 14.05 14.78
CA ALA A 39 0.80 15.29 14.07
C ALA A 39 -0.43 16.20 13.87
N LYS A 40 -0.67 17.08 14.82
CA LYS A 40 -1.30 18.36 14.56
C LYS A 40 -0.41 19.05 13.49
N GLY A 41 -0.75 18.87 12.18
CA GLY A 41 -0.01 19.49 11.08
C GLY A 41 0.41 18.58 9.91
N ASP A 42 0.29 17.25 9.97
CA ASP A 42 0.59 16.43 8.79
C ASP A 42 -0.64 16.33 7.87
N ASN A 43 -0.61 17.11 6.78
CA ASN A 43 -1.67 17.10 5.75
C ASN A 43 -1.86 15.71 5.09
N ARG A 44 -1.00 14.74 5.40
CA ARG A 44 -1.06 13.37 4.83
C ARG A 44 -1.93 12.41 5.66
N TYR A 45 -2.18 12.71 6.94
CA TYR A 45 -2.91 11.79 7.81
C TYR A 45 -4.37 11.64 7.40
N ALA A 46 -4.80 10.38 7.24
CA ALA A 46 -6.19 9.98 7.12
C ALA A 46 -6.36 8.58 7.73
N ALA A 47 -7.49 8.33 8.39
CA ALA A 47 -7.79 7.02 8.95
C ALA A 47 -9.29 6.73 8.98
N ILE A 48 -9.64 5.45 8.95
CA ILE A 48 -11.00 4.96 9.13
C ILE A 48 -10.98 3.57 9.75
N VAL A 49 -11.98 3.26 10.56
CA VAL A 49 -12.28 1.91 11.05
C VAL A 49 -13.73 1.60 10.71
N VAL A 50 -13.94 0.50 10.01
CA VAL A 50 -15.26 0.03 9.58
C VAL A 50 -15.52 -1.35 10.17
N ASP A 51 -16.70 -1.53 10.77
CA ASP A 51 -17.24 -2.84 11.10
C ASP A 51 -17.57 -3.58 9.80
N ALA A 52 -16.80 -4.60 9.47
CA ALA A 52 -16.95 -5.31 8.21
C ALA A 52 -18.17 -6.27 8.19
N ASN A 53 -18.82 -6.50 9.33
CA ASN A 53 -20.08 -7.24 9.40
C ASN A 53 -21.30 -6.38 9.05
N THR A 54 -21.28 -5.08 9.40
CA THR A 54 -22.43 -4.17 9.26
C THR A 54 -22.19 -3.03 8.26
N GLY A 55 -20.94 -2.76 7.89
CA GLY A 55 -20.55 -1.59 7.10
C GLY A 55 -20.54 -0.27 7.91
N LYS A 56 -20.83 -0.31 9.22
CA LYS A 56 -20.84 0.88 10.07
C LYS A 56 -19.43 1.43 10.25
N THR A 57 -19.26 2.73 10.04
CA THR A 57 -18.03 3.44 10.38
C THR A 57 -17.96 3.63 11.90
N LEU A 58 -16.93 3.08 12.54
CA LEU A 58 -16.67 3.17 13.98
C LEU A 58 -15.73 4.33 14.33
N PHE A 59 -14.85 4.69 13.40
CA PHE A 59 -13.92 5.82 13.51
C PHE A 59 -13.63 6.41 12.14
N SER A 60 -13.46 7.73 12.08
CA SER A 60 -13.14 8.45 10.85
C SER A 60 -12.34 9.70 11.17
N ALA A 61 -11.23 9.90 10.46
CA ALA A 61 -10.43 11.12 10.49
C ALA A 61 -9.90 11.39 9.07
N ASN A 62 -10.30 12.50 8.46
CA ASN A 62 -9.95 12.86 7.08
C ASN A 62 -10.20 11.73 6.06
N ALA A 63 -11.19 10.84 6.33
CA ALA A 63 -11.33 9.57 5.63
C ALA A 63 -11.62 9.72 4.14
N ASP A 64 -12.20 10.84 3.73
CA ASP A 64 -12.57 11.15 2.34
C ASP A 64 -11.55 12.05 1.63
N ALA A 65 -10.56 12.56 2.36
CA ALA A 65 -9.52 13.40 1.79
C ALA A 65 -8.64 12.61 0.80
N GLN A 66 -8.28 13.25 -0.29
CA GLN A 66 -7.38 12.67 -1.29
C GLN A 66 -6.00 12.40 -0.70
N ARG A 67 -5.51 11.18 -0.89
CA ARG A 67 -4.21 10.71 -0.42
C ARG A 67 -3.54 9.87 -1.50
N TYR A 68 -2.23 9.84 -1.49
CA TYR A 68 -1.47 8.93 -2.34
C TYR A 68 -1.51 7.52 -1.77
N PRO A 69 -2.05 6.52 -2.51
CA PRO A 69 -2.19 5.16 -1.99
C PRO A 69 -0.86 4.43 -1.86
N ALA A 70 0.18 4.84 -2.60
CA ALA A 70 1.42 4.07 -2.72
C ALA A 70 1.09 2.59 -3.05
N SER A 71 1.79 1.62 -2.47
CA SER A 71 1.56 0.19 -2.75
C SER A 71 0.22 -0.38 -2.27
N LEU A 72 -0.65 0.42 -1.63
CA LEU A 72 -2.06 -0.01 -1.44
C LEU A 72 -2.76 -0.18 -2.81
N THR A 73 -2.30 0.50 -3.85
CA THR A 73 -2.74 0.33 -5.25
C THR A 73 -2.77 -1.14 -5.68
N LYS A 74 -1.79 -1.94 -5.23
CA LYS A 74 -1.72 -3.37 -5.54
C LYS A 74 -2.92 -4.18 -5.02
N MET A 75 -3.69 -3.65 -4.07
CA MET A 75 -4.94 -4.28 -3.65
C MET A 75 -5.96 -4.33 -4.81
N MET A 76 -6.03 -3.29 -5.65
CA MET A 76 -6.88 -3.30 -6.84
C MET A 76 -6.30 -4.20 -7.95
N THR A 77 -4.99 -4.23 -8.12
CA THR A 77 -4.34 -5.16 -9.06
C THR A 77 -4.62 -6.61 -8.68
N LEU A 78 -4.53 -6.95 -7.39
CA LEU A 78 -4.88 -8.25 -6.85
C LEU A 78 -6.39 -8.55 -7.02
N TYR A 79 -7.25 -7.57 -6.74
CA TYR A 79 -8.68 -7.71 -6.95
C TYR A 79 -9.00 -8.13 -8.40
N MET A 80 -8.43 -7.44 -9.37
CA MET A 80 -8.66 -7.72 -10.79
C MET A 80 -8.00 -9.03 -11.26
N LEU A 81 -6.86 -9.42 -10.67
CA LEU A 81 -6.25 -10.72 -10.90
C LEU A 81 -7.15 -11.86 -10.40
N PHE A 82 -7.68 -11.74 -9.17
CA PHE A 82 -8.60 -12.72 -8.61
C PHE A 82 -9.92 -12.78 -9.39
N GLU A 83 -10.43 -11.62 -9.82
CA GLU A 83 -11.60 -11.55 -10.69
C GLU A 83 -11.38 -12.29 -12.02
N ALA A 84 -10.18 -12.17 -12.63
CA ALA A 84 -9.83 -12.88 -13.86
C ALA A 84 -9.77 -14.41 -13.63
N ILE A 85 -9.27 -14.85 -12.47
CA ILE A 85 -9.22 -16.26 -12.09
C ILE A 85 -10.65 -16.81 -11.86
N HIS A 86 -11.48 -16.09 -11.10
CA HIS A 86 -12.87 -16.51 -10.83
C HIS A 86 -13.75 -16.53 -12.07
N ALA A 87 -13.48 -15.64 -13.03
CA ALA A 87 -14.17 -15.63 -14.32
C ALA A 87 -13.66 -16.71 -15.30
N GLY A 88 -12.73 -17.56 -14.89
CA GLY A 88 -12.14 -18.61 -15.72
C GLY A 88 -11.30 -18.12 -16.90
N ARG A 89 -11.00 -16.81 -16.97
CA ARG A 89 -10.17 -16.24 -18.06
C ARG A 89 -8.71 -16.68 -17.95
N ILE A 90 -8.26 -16.90 -16.75
CA ILE A 90 -6.95 -17.46 -16.38
C ILE A 90 -7.15 -18.43 -15.22
N ASN A 91 -6.11 -19.20 -14.91
CA ASN A 91 -6.07 -20.03 -13.70
C ASN A 91 -4.83 -19.69 -12.86
N LYS A 92 -4.69 -20.31 -11.70
CA LYS A 92 -3.57 -20.09 -10.78
C LYS A 92 -2.21 -20.41 -11.39
N ASP A 93 -2.15 -21.34 -12.34
CA ASP A 93 -0.92 -21.80 -13.00
C ASP A 93 -0.59 -21.00 -14.27
N THR A 94 -1.50 -20.12 -14.70
CA THR A 94 -1.29 -19.28 -15.88
C THR A 94 0.04 -18.53 -15.75
N ARG A 95 0.89 -18.65 -16.76
CA ARG A 95 2.20 -17.97 -16.82
C ARG A 95 2.02 -16.55 -17.34
N ILE A 96 2.31 -15.59 -16.49
CA ILE A 96 2.27 -14.15 -16.80
C ILE A 96 3.67 -13.74 -17.24
N PRO A 97 3.86 -13.32 -18.51
CA PRO A 97 5.16 -12.91 -19.03
C PRO A 97 5.58 -11.57 -18.38
N VAL A 98 6.88 -11.42 -18.17
CA VAL A 98 7.48 -10.17 -17.66
C VAL A 98 8.20 -9.50 -18.82
N SER A 99 7.66 -8.39 -19.29
CA SER A 99 8.21 -7.56 -20.36
C SER A 99 9.48 -6.82 -19.92
N ALA A 100 10.18 -6.19 -20.85
CA ALA A 100 11.28 -5.28 -20.54
C ALA A 100 10.79 -4.08 -19.69
N TYR A 101 9.59 -3.58 -19.99
CA TYR A 101 8.96 -2.51 -19.21
C TYR A 101 8.70 -2.94 -17.77
N ALA A 102 8.03 -4.09 -17.56
CA ALA A 102 7.77 -4.60 -16.21
C ALA A 102 9.06 -4.86 -15.42
N ALA A 103 10.06 -5.52 -16.04
CA ALA A 103 11.36 -5.81 -15.42
C ALA A 103 12.11 -4.54 -15.00
N SER A 104 11.95 -3.42 -15.75
CA SER A 104 12.59 -2.13 -15.47
C SER A 104 11.99 -1.38 -14.28
N ARG A 105 10.84 -1.81 -13.74
CA ARG A 105 10.20 -1.09 -12.64
C ARG A 105 11.14 -0.96 -11.43
N PRO A 106 11.15 0.23 -10.79
CA PRO A 106 11.98 0.46 -9.61
C PRO A 106 11.55 -0.43 -8.42
N PRO A 107 12.44 -0.67 -7.45
CA PRO A 107 12.13 -1.48 -6.27
C PRO A 107 10.94 -0.91 -5.45
N THR A 108 10.23 -1.79 -4.68
CA THR A 108 10.53 -3.21 -4.41
C THR A 108 10.10 -4.10 -5.58
N LYS A 109 10.88 -5.13 -5.87
CA LYS A 109 10.62 -6.05 -6.99
C LYS A 109 11.19 -7.45 -6.72
N ILE A 110 10.75 -8.44 -7.48
CA ILE A 110 11.35 -9.80 -7.49
C ILE A 110 12.68 -9.78 -8.25
N GLY A 111 12.79 -8.96 -9.30
CA GLY A 111 13.99 -8.85 -10.11
C GLY A 111 14.00 -9.80 -11.32
N PHE A 112 12.88 -9.91 -12.00
CA PHE A 112 12.80 -10.66 -13.24
C PHE A 112 13.64 -10.03 -14.36
N ARG A 113 14.17 -10.90 -15.24
CA ARG A 113 14.70 -10.48 -16.53
C ARG A 113 13.58 -10.44 -17.59
N PRO A 114 13.67 -9.57 -18.59
CA PRO A 114 12.73 -9.59 -19.71
C PRO A 114 12.60 -10.98 -20.34
N GLY A 115 11.37 -11.38 -20.69
CA GLY A 115 11.07 -12.69 -21.27
C GLY A 115 10.84 -13.82 -20.24
N GLN A 116 11.17 -13.62 -18.97
CA GLN A 116 10.78 -14.56 -17.93
C GLN A 116 9.28 -14.49 -17.64
N SER A 117 8.76 -15.43 -16.88
CA SER A 117 7.35 -15.47 -16.49
C SER A 117 7.19 -15.88 -15.03
N ILE A 118 6.02 -15.56 -14.47
CA ILE A 118 5.59 -15.93 -13.11
C ILE A 118 4.20 -16.56 -13.18
N ARG A 119 3.91 -17.56 -12.33
CA ARG A 119 2.56 -18.11 -12.20
C ARG A 119 1.65 -17.05 -11.56
N ALA A 120 0.37 -17.04 -11.92
CA ALA A 120 -0.60 -16.08 -11.40
C ALA A 120 -0.73 -16.16 -9.86
N GLU A 121 -0.66 -17.35 -9.26
CA GLU A 121 -0.65 -17.50 -7.80
C GLU A 121 0.61 -16.93 -7.16
N ASP A 122 1.79 -17.22 -7.72
CA ASP A 122 3.06 -16.67 -7.23
C ASP A 122 3.11 -15.14 -7.42
N ALA A 123 2.48 -14.63 -8.48
CA ALA A 123 2.34 -13.19 -8.71
C ALA A 123 1.50 -12.53 -7.61
N ALA A 124 0.40 -13.16 -7.19
CA ALA A 124 -0.39 -12.68 -6.06
C ALA A 124 0.45 -12.64 -4.77
N LEU A 125 1.15 -13.72 -4.44
CA LEU A 125 2.00 -13.82 -3.26
C LEU A 125 3.16 -12.81 -3.29
N ALA A 126 3.80 -12.61 -4.45
CA ALA A 126 4.86 -11.62 -4.62
C ALA A 126 4.36 -10.17 -4.42
N MET A 127 3.16 -9.85 -4.90
CA MET A 127 2.54 -8.54 -4.68
C MET A 127 2.13 -8.33 -3.22
N ILE A 128 1.65 -9.35 -2.53
CA ILE A 128 1.22 -9.28 -1.13
C ILE A 128 2.44 -9.12 -0.20
N THR A 129 3.43 -9.99 -0.30
CA THR A 129 4.57 -10.06 0.61
C THR A 129 5.66 -9.05 0.24
N LYS A 130 6.31 -9.22 -0.91
CA LYS A 130 7.40 -8.36 -1.39
C LYS A 130 6.93 -7.00 -1.86
N SER A 131 5.62 -6.86 -2.14
CA SER A 131 5.08 -5.65 -2.78
C SER A 131 5.71 -5.39 -4.16
N ALA A 132 5.95 -6.45 -4.94
CA ALA A 132 6.74 -6.45 -6.17
C ALA A 132 6.13 -5.55 -7.26
N ASN A 133 6.87 -4.52 -7.68
CA ASN A 133 6.43 -3.55 -8.68
C ASN A 133 6.51 -4.13 -10.10
N ASP A 134 7.57 -4.90 -10.40
CA ASP A 134 7.75 -5.62 -11.66
C ASP A 134 6.60 -6.59 -11.92
N VAL A 135 6.20 -7.34 -10.90
CA VAL A 135 5.09 -8.29 -10.98
C VAL A 135 3.75 -7.57 -11.14
N ALA A 136 3.53 -6.46 -10.42
CA ALA A 136 2.31 -5.68 -10.56
C ALA A 136 2.16 -5.11 -11.98
N ALA A 137 3.24 -4.57 -12.55
CA ALA A 137 3.26 -4.08 -13.94
C ALA A 137 3.00 -5.23 -14.93
N ALA A 138 3.67 -6.39 -14.78
CA ALA A 138 3.45 -7.56 -15.61
C ALA A 138 2.00 -8.05 -15.60
N VAL A 139 1.37 -8.09 -14.41
CA VAL A 139 -0.07 -8.41 -14.27
C VAL A 139 -0.92 -7.35 -14.99
N GLY A 140 -0.56 -6.07 -14.84
CA GLY A 140 -1.25 -4.97 -15.51
C GLY A 140 -1.18 -5.08 -17.03
N GLU A 141 0.00 -5.31 -17.59
CA GLU A 141 0.19 -5.54 -19.04
C GLU A 141 -0.56 -6.77 -19.52
N TYR A 142 -0.50 -7.86 -18.76
CA TYR A 142 -1.14 -9.12 -19.15
C TYR A 142 -2.68 -9.01 -19.18
N LEU A 143 -3.29 -8.37 -18.19
CA LEU A 143 -4.75 -8.25 -18.09
C LEU A 143 -5.32 -7.08 -18.89
N GLY A 144 -4.52 -6.02 -19.11
CA GLY A 144 -4.97 -4.81 -19.78
C GLY A 144 -4.42 -4.60 -21.19
N GLY A 145 -3.43 -5.41 -21.61
CA GLY A 145 -2.67 -5.19 -22.84
C GLY A 145 -1.57 -4.12 -22.66
N SER A 146 -1.74 -3.17 -21.75
CA SER A 146 -0.73 -2.22 -21.29
C SER A 146 -1.03 -1.82 -19.83
N GLU A 147 -0.01 -1.37 -19.08
CA GLU A 147 -0.23 -0.90 -17.71
C GLU A 147 -1.14 0.33 -17.67
N GLU A 148 -1.05 1.21 -18.65
CA GLU A 148 -1.89 2.40 -18.75
C GLU A 148 -3.38 2.03 -18.93
N ARG A 149 -3.69 1.17 -19.90
CA ARG A 149 -5.06 0.68 -20.11
C ARG A 149 -5.57 -0.07 -18.87
N PHE A 150 -4.72 -0.87 -18.24
CA PHE A 150 -5.08 -1.53 -17.00
C PHE A 150 -5.41 -0.54 -15.87
N ALA A 151 -4.66 0.56 -15.73
CA ALA A 151 -4.95 1.60 -14.75
C ALA A 151 -6.31 2.29 -15.00
N GLN A 152 -6.70 2.48 -16.27
CA GLN A 152 -8.04 2.95 -16.63
C GLN A 152 -9.10 1.94 -16.20
N MET A 153 -8.87 0.64 -16.45
CA MET A 153 -9.75 -0.45 -16.01
C MET A 153 -9.85 -0.52 -14.48
N MET A 154 -8.73 -0.37 -13.75
CA MET A 154 -8.70 -0.29 -12.28
C MET A 154 -9.58 0.86 -11.78
N THR A 155 -9.49 2.04 -12.40
CA THR A 155 -10.30 3.21 -12.04
C THR A 155 -11.79 2.96 -12.31
N ALA A 156 -12.13 2.38 -13.45
CA ALA A 156 -13.51 1.99 -13.76
C ALA A 156 -14.05 0.95 -12.77
N ARG A 157 -13.22 -0.03 -12.37
CA ARG A 157 -13.58 -1.03 -11.34
C ARG A 157 -13.78 -0.35 -9.98
N ALA A 158 -12.91 0.58 -9.59
CA ALA A 158 -13.04 1.35 -8.36
C ALA A 158 -14.39 2.07 -8.28
N ARG A 159 -14.82 2.74 -9.36
CA ARG A 159 -16.13 3.40 -9.43
C ARG A 159 -17.28 2.41 -9.19
N ARG A 160 -17.24 1.22 -9.80
CA ARG A 160 -18.25 0.17 -9.60
C ARG A 160 -18.29 -0.37 -8.17
N LEU A 161 -17.16 -0.39 -7.47
CA LEU A 161 -17.09 -0.76 -6.05
C LEU A 161 -17.55 0.36 -5.11
N GLY A 162 -17.84 1.56 -5.62
CA GLY A 162 -18.23 2.71 -4.83
C GLY A 162 -17.05 3.57 -4.34
N MET A 163 -15.83 3.34 -4.85
CA MET A 163 -14.63 4.12 -4.53
C MET A 163 -14.62 5.42 -5.34
N ARG A 164 -15.34 6.42 -4.84
CA ARG A 164 -15.60 7.66 -5.60
C ARG A 164 -14.41 8.62 -5.68
N ASN A 165 -13.50 8.54 -4.71
CA ASN A 165 -12.33 9.41 -4.57
C ASN A 165 -11.03 8.73 -5.03
N THR A 166 -11.12 7.75 -5.97
CA THR A 166 -9.96 6.96 -6.39
C THR A 166 -9.72 7.09 -7.89
N THR A 167 -8.48 7.37 -8.25
CA THR A 167 -7.99 7.31 -9.63
C THR A 167 -6.66 6.57 -9.64
N PHE A 168 -6.55 5.51 -10.43
CA PHE A 168 -5.32 4.76 -10.63
C PHE A 168 -4.63 5.20 -11.92
N ARG A 169 -3.29 5.19 -11.92
CA ARG A 169 -2.43 5.53 -13.07
C ARG A 169 -1.39 4.47 -13.40
N ASN A 170 -1.21 3.50 -12.49
CA ASN A 170 -0.37 2.32 -12.69
C ASN A 170 -0.85 1.17 -11.79
N ALA A 171 -0.32 -0.03 -12.00
CA ALA A 171 -0.70 -1.23 -11.26
C ALA A 171 0.01 -1.36 -9.90
N SER A 172 1.09 -0.62 -9.68
CA SER A 172 2.02 -0.85 -8.57
C SER A 172 1.89 0.15 -7.42
N GLY A 173 1.41 1.36 -7.69
CA GLY A 173 1.41 2.46 -6.73
C GLY A 173 2.72 3.26 -6.73
N LEU A 174 3.55 3.12 -7.75
CA LEU A 174 4.68 4.00 -7.99
C LEU A 174 4.21 5.46 -8.12
N PRO A 175 5.04 6.43 -7.77
CA PRO A 175 4.65 7.85 -7.76
C PRO A 175 4.07 8.32 -9.10
N ASN A 176 2.90 8.92 -9.03
CA ASN A 176 2.23 9.62 -10.11
C ASN A 176 1.29 10.66 -9.47
N MET A 177 1.44 11.93 -9.83
CA MET A 177 0.69 13.03 -9.21
C MET A 177 -0.83 12.94 -9.43
N ALA A 178 -1.27 12.31 -10.51
CA ALA A 178 -2.69 12.11 -10.82
C ALA A 178 -3.26 10.82 -10.21
N GLN A 179 -2.47 10.03 -9.50
CA GLN A 179 -2.93 8.83 -8.78
C GLN A 179 -3.29 9.17 -7.35
N HIS A 180 -4.53 8.97 -6.98
CA HIS A 180 -5.02 9.23 -5.62
C HIS A 180 -6.10 8.25 -5.19
N SER A 181 -6.33 8.20 -3.90
CA SER A 181 -7.42 7.47 -3.26
C SER A 181 -7.80 8.14 -1.95
N SER A 182 -8.66 7.53 -1.15
CA SER A 182 -9.01 7.97 0.20
C SER A 182 -8.97 6.78 1.17
N ALA A 183 -8.91 7.05 2.47
CA ALA A 183 -8.96 5.99 3.47
C ALA A 183 -10.29 5.21 3.39
N ARG A 184 -11.40 5.89 3.13
CA ARG A 184 -12.70 5.24 2.92
C ARG A 184 -12.70 4.32 1.71
N ASP A 185 -12.20 4.77 0.58
CA ASP A 185 -12.15 3.96 -0.63
C ASP A 185 -11.26 2.71 -0.45
N MET A 186 -10.13 2.86 0.25
CA MET A 186 -9.28 1.73 0.59
C MET A 186 -9.95 0.73 1.53
N ALA A 187 -10.80 1.20 2.47
CA ALA A 187 -11.60 0.32 3.31
C ALA A 187 -12.66 -0.44 2.49
N ILE A 188 -13.34 0.23 1.55
CA ILE A 188 -14.28 -0.40 0.61
C ILE A 188 -13.57 -1.52 -0.16
N LEU A 189 -12.38 -1.25 -0.69
CA LEU A 189 -11.60 -2.26 -1.43
C LEU A 189 -11.18 -3.44 -0.53
N GLY A 190 -10.78 -3.18 0.70
CA GLY A 190 -10.43 -4.22 1.68
C GLY A 190 -11.62 -5.13 2.00
N MET A 191 -12.81 -4.57 2.19
CA MET A 191 -14.04 -5.32 2.39
C MET A 191 -14.43 -6.12 1.13
N ALA A 192 -14.30 -5.51 -0.05
CA ALA A 192 -14.60 -6.16 -1.32
C ALA A 192 -13.69 -7.38 -1.59
N LEU A 193 -12.39 -7.26 -1.32
CA LEU A 193 -11.44 -8.37 -1.44
C LEU A 193 -11.85 -9.56 -0.56
N ARG A 194 -12.16 -9.31 0.71
CA ARG A 194 -12.58 -10.37 1.63
C ARG A 194 -13.87 -11.04 1.17
N ARG A 195 -14.82 -10.26 0.72
CA ARG A 195 -16.16 -10.76 0.40
C ARG A 195 -16.21 -11.50 -0.93
N HIS A 196 -15.60 -10.92 -1.97
CA HIS A 196 -15.68 -11.46 -3.32
C HIS A 196 -14.73 -12.63 -3.54
N PHE A 197 -13.61 -12.66 -2.80
CA PHE A 197 -12.53 -13.63 -2.97
C PHE A 197 -12.09 -14.25 -1.64
N PRO A 198 -13.00 -14.91 -0.89
CA PRO A 198 -12.68 -15.39 0.46
C PRO A 198 -11.57 -16.45 0.49
N ARG A 199 -11.42 -17.23 -0.58
CA ARG A 199 -10.34 -18.23 -0.71
C ARG A 199 -8.98 -17.56 -0.91
N GLU A 200 -8.89 -16.60 -1.83
CA GLU A 200 -7.69 -15.85 -2.15
C GLU A 200 -7.35 -14.84 -1.05
N PHE A 201 -8.35 -14.41 -0.28
CA PHE A 201 -8.13 -13.53 0.86
C PHE A 201 -7.19 -14.15 1.91
N ALA A 202 -7.17 -15.47 2.03
CA ALA A 202 -6.24 -16.18 2.91
C ALA A 202 -4.76 -15.93 2.56
N TYR A 203 -4.43 -15.52 1.34
CA TYR A 203 -3.05 -15.16 0.97
C TYR A 203 -2.55 -13.93 1.73
N PHE A 204 -3.42 -13.01 2.13
CA PHE A 204 -3.03 -11.79 2.85
C PHE A 204 -2.55 -12.06 4.28
N SER A 205 -2.85 -13.22 4.86
CA SER A 205 -2.34 -13.64 6.16
C SER A 205 -0.92 -14.22 6.11
N ARG A 206 -0.37 -14.40 4.92
CA ARG A 206 0.98 -14.94 4.78
C ARG A 206 2.03 -13.89 5.13
N SER A 207 2.87 -14.22 6.12
CA SER A 207 4.01 -13.38 6.52
C SER A 207 5.22 -13.53 5.60
N SER A 208 5.28 -14.64 4.82
CA SER A 208 6.33 -14.92 3.84
C SER A 208 5.81 -15.87 2.77
N PHE A 209 6.56 -16.03 1.68
CA PHE A 209 6.40 -17.12 0.72
C PHE A 209 7.74 -17.54 0.13
N ASP A 210 7.83 -18.79 -0.30
CA ASP A 210 9.02 -19.33 -0.91
C ASP A 210 8.95 -19.21 -2.42
N PHE A 211 9.98 -18.61 -3.01
CA PHE A 211 10.06 -18.40 -4.45
C PHE A 211 11.49 -18.59 -4.95
N ARG A 212 11.68 -19.51 -5.90
CA ARG A 212 12.99 -19.85 -6.50
C ARG A 212 14.05 -20.19 -5.42
N GLY A 213 13.66 -20.96 -4.41
CA GLY A 213 14.56 -21.37 -3.33
C GLY A 213 14.88 -20.28 -2.30
N GLN A 214 14.19 -19.15 -2.33
CA GLN A 214 14.36 -18.07 -1.36
C GLN A 214 13.06 -17.80 -0.61
N THR A 215 13.15 -17.69 0.71
CA THR A 215 12.02 -17.24 1.56
C THR A 215 11.92 -15.72 1.53
N ILE A 216 10.86 -15.21 0.92
CA ILE A 216 10.57 -13.77 0.81
C ILE A 216 9.65 -13.36 1.95
N ARG A 217 10.15 -12.54 2.87
CA ARG A 217 9.39 -12.03 4.01
C ARG A 217 8.52 -10.84 3.63
N GLY A 218 7.31 -10.77 4.23
CA GLY A 218 6.36 -9.70 4.04
C GLY A 218 6.64 -8.44 4.85
N HIS A 219 5.95 -7.36 4.50
CA HIS A 219 6.09 -6.04 5.15
C HIS A 219 5.02 -5.76 6.22
N ASN A 220 3.98 -6.59 6.33
CA ASN A 220 2.92 -6.41 7.33
C ASN A 220 3.36 -6.98 8.68
N ARG A 221 3.83 -6.11 9.57
CA ARG A 221 4.34 -6.49 10.89
C ARG A 221 3.25 -6.75 11.93
N LEU A 222 1.98 -6.52 11.62
CA LEU A 222 0.88 -6.80 12.54
C LEU A 222 0.45 -8.26 12.50
N LEU A 223 0.74 -8.97 11.40
CA LEU A 223 0.50 -10.41 11.29
C LEU A 223 1.28 -11.16 12.38
N GLY A 224 0.56 -11.97 13.17
CA GLY A 224 1.12 -12.72 14.32
C GLY A 224 1.45 -11.87 15.55
N ARG A 225 1.25 -10.53 15.52
CA ARG A 225 1.50 -9.62 16.66
C ARG A 225 0.26 -9.00 17.23
N VAL A 226 -0.74 -8.79 16.41
CA VAL A 226 -2.07 -8.29 16.83
C VAL A 226 -3.06 -9.40 16.53
N GLU A 227 -3.72 -9.87 17.59
CA GLU A 227 -4.65 -10.99 17.51
C GLU A 227 -5.77 -10.72 16.51
N GLY A 228 -6.12 -11.73 15.73
CA GLY A 228 -7.15 -11.67 14.71
C GLY A 228 -6.77 -10.92 13.42
N VAL A 229 -5.60 -10.27 13.34
CA VAL A 229 -5.14 -9.61 12.11
C VAL A 229 -4.83 -10.67 11.05
N ASP A 230 -5.50 -10.57 9.90
CA ASP A 230 -5.40 -11.52 8.79
C ASP A 230 -5.13 -10.85 7.41
N GLY A 231 -4.68 -9.61 7.43
CA GLY A 231 -4.31 -8.85 6.21
C GLY A 231 -4.14 -7.36 6.50
N ILE A 232 -3.98 -6.51 5.48
CA ILE A 232 -4.04 -6.73 4.04
C ILE A 232 -2.74 -6.23 3.37
N LYS A 233 -2.47 -4.90 3.41
CA LYS A 233 -1.37 -4.32 2.62
C LYS A 233 -0.77 -3.07 3.23
N THR A 234 0.56 -2.97 3.16
CA THR A 234 1.35 -1.77 3.49
C THR A 234 1.69 -0.98 2.23
N GLY A 235 1.95 0.31 2.38
CA GLY A 235 2.44 1.17 1.31
C GLY A 235 3.31 2.30 1.86
N TYR A 236 4.28 2.75 1.05
CA TYR A 236 5.11 3.89 1.37
C TYR A 236 5.62 4.56 0.08
N THR A 237 5.57 5.86 0.05
CA THR A 237 6.37 6.76 -0.79
C THR A 237 6.66 8.01 0.03
N ASN A 238 7.64 8.81 -0.39
CA ASN A 238 7.93 10.09 0.29
C ASN A 238 6.69 10.99 0.35
N ALA A 239 5.91 11.04 -0.73
CA ALA A 239 4.71 11.87 -0.81
C ALA A 239 3.55 11.33 0.04
N SER A 240 3.38 10.00 0.13
CA SER A 240 2.26 9.40 0.88
C SER A 240 2.52 9.30 2.38
N GLY A 241 3.78 9.22 2.82
CA GLY A 241 4.10 8.66 4.13
C GLY A 241 3.78 7.16 4.21
N TYR A 242 3.74 6.60 5.40
CA TYR A 242 3.50 5.18 5.64
C TYR A 242 2.00 4.86 5.73
N ASN A 243 1.53 4.01 4.84
CA ASN A 243 0.14 3.57 4.73
C ASN A 243 -0.03 2.11 5.17
N LEU A 244 -1.23 1.77 5.68
CA LEU A 244 -1.62 0.40 6.00
C LEU A 244 -3.13 0.24 5.88
N VAL A 245 -3.58 -0.79 5.18
CA VAL A 245 -4.92 -1.37 5.32
C VAL A 245 -4.79 -2.65 6.10
N SER A 246 -5.52 -2.74 7.21
CA SER A 246 -5.56 -3.94 8.06
C SER A 246 -6.95 -4.53 8.09
N SER A 247 -7.01 -5.84 8.18
CA SER A 247 -8.24 -6.61 8.37
C SER A 247 -8.09 -7.46 9.62
N VAL A 248 -9.17 -7.59 10.36
CA VAL A 248 -9.24 -8.37 11.60
C VAL A 248 -10.44 -9.27 11.56
N ASN A 249 -10.28 -10.51 12.01
CA ASN A 249 -11.35 -11.48 12.22
C ASN A 249 -11.09 -12.21 13.55
N LEU A 250 -11.88 -11.88 14.58
CA LEU A 250 -11.74 -12.43 15.92
C LEU A 250 -13.12 -12.58 16.58
N ASP A 251 -13.44 -13.75 17.10
CA ASP A 251 -14.67 -14.05 17.82
C ASP A 251 -15.95 -13.60 17.12
N GLY A 252 -16.02 -13.80 15.81
CA GLY A 252 -17.14 -13.37 14.97
C GLY A 252 -17.23 -11.88 14.71
N ARG A 253 -16.29 -11.08 15.26
CA ARG A 253 -16.15 -9.65 14.96
C ARG A 253 -15.19 -9.45 13.80
N ARG A 254 -15.51 -8.55 12.91
CA ARG A 254 -14.68 -8.24 11.75
C ARG A 254 -14.50 -6.73 11.59
N LEU A 255 -13.25 -6.31 11.40
CA LEU A 255 -12.90 -4.92 11.08
C LEU A 255 -12.13 -4.84 9.78
N VAL A 256 -12.31 -3.73 9.09
CA VAL A 256 -11.31 -3.19 8.14
C VAL A 256 -10.91 -1.81 8.64
N ALA A 257 -9.62 -1.62 8.85
CA ALA A 257 -9.05 -0.36 9.30
C ALA A 257 -8.00 0.14 8.32
N VAL A 258 -7.95 1.44 8.11
CA VAL A 258 -7.00 2.10 7.22
C VAL A 258 -6.32 3.23 7.97
N VAL A 259 -4.99 3.31 7.84
CA VAL A 259 -4.16 4.44 8.26
C VAL A 259 -3.32 4.86 7.07
N MET A 260 -3.37 6.14 6.71
CA MET A 260 -2.57 6.75 5.66
C MET A 260 -1.78 7.92 6.23
N GLY A 261 -0.58 8.15 5.69
CA GLY A 261 0.23 9.32 6.05
C GLY A 261 1.03 9.20 7.33
N GLY A 262 1.32 7.99 7.82
CA GLY A 262 2.17 7.82 9.00
C GLY A 262 3.60 8.30 8.77
N ASN A 263 4.24 8.86 9.81
CA ASN A 263 5.60 9.39 9.74
C ASN A 263 6.66 8.30 9.66
N THR A 264 6.44 7.17 10.35
CA THR A 264 7.29 5.98 10.30
C THR A 264 6.46 4.71 10.19
N GLY A 265 7.07 3.62 9.74
CA GLY A 265 6.41 2.31 9.75
C GLY A 265 6.01 1.87 11.15
N ALA A 266 6.85 2.15 12.16
CA ALA A 266 6.59 1.78 13.55
C ALA A 266 5.41 2.59 14.14
N SER A 267 5.38 3.92 13.95
CA SER A 267 4.27 4.75 14.45
C SER A 267 2.95 4.42 13.77
N ARG A 268 2.96 4.14 12.45
CA ARG A 268 1.79 3.68 11.71
C ARG A 268 1.26 2.35 12.26
N ASP A 269 2.16 1.37 12.53
CA ASP A 269 1.79 0.06 13.07
C ASP A 269 1.23 0.17 14.50
N ALA A 270 1.85 0.99 15.35
CA ALA A 270 1.38 1.25 16.71
C ALA A 270 -0.02 1.90 16.70
N HIS A 271 -0.22 2.90 15.83
CA HIS A 271 -1.51 3.56 15.70
C HIS A 271 -2.60 2.61 15.19
N MET A 272 -2.30 1.80 14.16
CA MET A 272 -3.22 0.79 13.68
C MET A 272 -3.60 -0.21 14.78
N ALA A 273 -2.64 -0.69 15.56
CA ALA A 273 -2.89 -1.60 16.68
C ALA A 273 -3.77 -0.95 17.77
N GLN A 274 -3.60 0.35 18.05
CA GLN A 274 -4.46 1.10 18.97
C GLN A 274 -5.89 1.20 18.45
N LEU A 275 -6.08 1.52 17.17
CA LEU A 275 -7.39 1.57 16.54
C LEU A 275 -8.08 0.21 16.60
N ILE A 276 -7.38 -0.87 16.26
CA ILE A 276 -7.92 -2.23 16.32
C ILE A 276 -8.37 -2.55 17.76
N ARG A 277 -7.50 -2.40 18.76
CA ARG A 277 -7.84 -2.67 20.18
C ARG A 277 -9.03 -1.88 20.66
N LYS A 278 -9.12 -0.61 20.29
CA LYS A 278 -10.21 0.29 20.72
C LYS A 278 -11.55 -0.08 20.08
N TYR A 279 -11.56 -0.38 18.77
CA TYR A 279 -12.81 -0.49 18.02
C TYR A 279 -13.27 -1.92 17.77
N LEU A 280 -12.42 -2.93 17.90
CA LEU A 280 -12.83 -4.34 17.73
C LEU A 280 -13.94 -4.76 18.71
N PRO A 281 -13.90 -4.40 20.00
CA PRO A 281 -14.99 -4.71 20.92
C PRO A 281 -16.33 -4.07 20.54
N MET A 282 -16.32 -2.97 19.79
CA MET A 282 -17.49 -2.24 19.33
C MET A 282 -18.09 -2.78 18.03
N ALA A 283 -17.38 -3.66 17.33
CA ALA A 283 -17.89 -4.30 16.11
C ALA A 283 -18.95 -5.34 16.46
N ALA A 284 -19.95 -5.47 15.60
CA ALA A 284 -20.99 -6.49 15.73
C ALA A 284 -20.40 -7.89 15.63
N ARG A 285 -20.97 -8.84 16.38
CA ARG A 285 -20.71 -10.28 16.19
C ARG A 285 -21.68 -10.84 15.14
N GLY A 286 -21.26 -11.81 14.39
CA GLY A 286 -22.14 -12.57 13.49
C GLY A 286 -21.73 -12.49 12.02
N ARG A 287 -22.54 -13.12 11.18
CA ARG A 287 -22.35 -13.10 9.73
C ARG A 287 -22.71 -11.73 9.15
N ASN A 288 -22.03 -11.40 8.05
CA ASN A 288 -22.29 -10.21 7.25
C ASN A 288 -23.78 -9.99 7.06
N ASN A 289 -24.26 -8.78 7.37
CA ASN A 289 -25.53 -8.35 6.85
C ASN A 289 -25.33 -8.07 5.35
N ASP A 290 -25.73 -9.06 4.53
CA ASP A 290 -25.50 -9.04 3.08
C ASP A 290 -26.16 -7.84 2.38
N ALA A 291 -27.16 -7.23 3.01
CA ALA A 291 -27.94 -6.14 2.43
C ALA A 291 -27.13 -4.87 2.14
N LEU A 292 -26.14 -4.50 2.97
CA LEU A 292 -25.40 -3.24 2.80
C LEU A 292 -24.38 -3.26 1.66
N ILE A 293 -23.87 -4.45 1.30
CA ILE A 293 -22.93 -4.61 0.20
C ILE A 293 -23.63 -5.22 -1.02
N ALA A 294 -24.71 -6.00 -0.84
CA ALA A 294 -25.53 -6.54 -1.93
C ALA A 294 -26.25 -5.44 -2.71
N ALA A 295 -26.71 -4.37 -2.06
CA ALA A 295 -27.29 -3.21 -2.74
C ALA A 295 -26.26 -2.41 -3.57
N ARG A 296 -24.96 -2.70 -3.43
CA ARG A 296 -23.87 -2.07 -4.19
C ARG A 296 -23.10 -3.04 -5.09
N SER A 297 -23.32 -4.32 -4.95
CA SER A 297 -22.86 -5.35 -5.87
C SER A 297 -24.06 -5.90 -6.63
N GLU A 298 -24.55 -5.15 -7.60
CA GLU A 298 -24.88 -5.89 -8.80
C GLU A 298 -23.67 -6.77 -9.06
N ALA A 299 -23.91 -8.10 -9.04
CA ALA A 299 -22.90 -9.09 -9.36
C ALA A 299 -22.09 -8.54 -10.55
N PRO A 300 -20.76 -8.68 -10.59
CA PRO A 300 -20.01 -8.16 -11.68
C PRO A 300 -20.70 -8.66 -12.94
N GLN A 301 -21.52 -7.80 -13.57
CA GLN A 301 -21.81 -8.04 -14.95
C GLN A 301 -20.42 -8.11 -15.53
N VAL A 302 -20.04 -9.32 -15.86
CA VAL A 302 -18.84 -9.64 -16.62
C VAL A 302 -18.79 -8.53 -17.62
N VAL A 303 -17.81 -7.61 -17.48
CA VAL A 303 -17.61 -6.61 -18.49
C VAL A 303 -17.46 -7.44 -19.73
N ALA A 304 -18.50 -7.40 -20.58
CA ALA A 304 -18.50 -8.17 -21.78
C ALA A 304 -17.14 -7.94 -22.42
N SER A 305 -16.41 -9.05 -22.55
CA SER A 305 -15.13 -9.09 -23.26
C SER A 305 -14.15 -7.97 -22.92
N ILE A 306 -13.43 -8.13 -21.78
CA ILE A 306 -12.03 -7.84 -21.86
C ILE A 306 -11.51 -8.96 -22.79
N ASP A 307 -11.37 -8.67 -24.07
CA ASP A 307 -10.61 -9.52 -24.95
C ASP A 307 -9.20 -9.60 -24.39
N LEU A 308 -8.95 -10.67 -23.61
CA LEU A 308 -7.57 -11.02 -23.28
C LEU A 308 -6.89 -11.21 -24.63
N PRO A 309 -5.75 -10.61 -24.87
CA PRO A 309 -5.01 -10.91 -26.09
C PRO A 309 -4.91 -12.42 -26.16
N LYS A 310 -5.56 -13.02 -27.16
CA LYS A 310 -5.36 -14.43 -27.49
C LYS A 310 -3.86 -14.57 -27.53
N THR A 311 -3.30 -15.45 -26.73
CA THR A 311 -1.86 -15.68 -26.63
C THR A 311 -1.33 -15.88 -28.05
N LYS A 312 -0.91 -14.80 -28.69
CA LYS A 312 -0.01 -14.93 -29.82
C LYS A 312 1.21 -15.59 -29.21
N ARG A 313 1.54 -16.78 -29.72
CA ARG A 313 2.81 -17.46 -29.46
C ARG A 313 3.85 -16.39 -29.20
N ALA A 314 4.61 -16.54 -28.11
CA ALA A 314 5.73 -15.65 -27.82
C ALA A 314 6.46 -15.42 -29.13
N PRO A 315 6.82 -14.16 -29.48
CA PRO A 315 7.57 -13.95 -30.71
C PRO A 315 8.77 -14.88 -30.64
N VAL A 316 8.83 -15.79 -31.59
CA VAL A 316 10.02 -16.62 -31.80
C VAL A 316 11.14 -15.60 -31.95
N PRO A 317 12.29 -15.72 -31.27
CA PRO A 317 13.39 -14.81 -31.46
C PRO A 317 13.67 -14.80 -32.94
N VAL A 318 13.50 -13.67 -33.61
CA VAL A 318 13.94 -13.48 -34.96
C VAL A 318 15.45 -13.66 -34.89
N ALA A 319 15.95 -14.72 -35.48
CA ALA A 319 17.38 -14.91 -35.62
C ALA A 319 17.94 -13.60 -36.19
N ARG A 320 18.92 -13.01 -35.54
CA ARG A 320 19.68 -11.90 -36.10
C ARG A 320 20.28 -12.43 -37.38
N ILE A 321 19.74 -12.04 -38.53
CA ILE A 321 20.38 -12.20 -39.81
C ILE A 321 21.60 -11.30 -39.71
N ALA A 322 22.78 -11.88 -39.73
CA ALA A 322 24.02 -11.13 -39.75
C ALA A 322 24.02 -10.24 -41.01
N VAL A 323 24.45 -8.99 -40.83
CA VAL A 323 24.52 -8.00 -41.93
C VAL A 323 25.39 -8.52 -43.11
N GLU A 324 26.23 -9.52 -42.86
CA GLU A 324 27.07 -10.18 -43.82
C GLU A 324 26.29 -11.07 -44.83
N ASP A 325 25.09 -11.54 -44.47
CA ASP A 325 24.26 -12.37 -45.36
C ASP A 325 23.46 -11.54 -46.39
N ILE A 326 23.41 -10.22 -46.24
CA ILE A 326 22.72 -9.30 -47.18
C ILE A 326 23.67 -8.83 -48.29
N ILE A 327 24.98 -8.94 -48.11
CA ILE A 327 25.97 -8.46 -49.10
C ILE A 327 26.25 -9.50 -50.18
N ASN A 328 25.90 -10.78 -49.96
CA ASN A 328 26.21 -11.88 -50.90
C ASN A 328 24.99 -12.40 -51.69
N ALA A 329 23.84 -11.72 -51.67
CA ALA A 329 22.75 -12.02 -52.61
C ALA A 329 23.03 -11.33 -53.94
N GLU A 330 23.32 -12.15 -54.91
CA GLU A 330 23.74 -11.89 -56.29
C GLU A 330 22.98 -10.73 -56.95
N ILE A 331 23.76 -9.85 -57.57
CA ILE A 331 23.34 -8.90 -58.59
C ILE A 331 23.07 -9.73 -59.87
N GLY A 332 21.78 -10.03 -60.12
CA GLY A 332 21.32 -10.47 -61.42
C GLY A 332 21.16 -9.27 -62.34
N GLU A 333 21.92 -9.24 -63.41
CA GLU A 333 21.80 -8.26 -64.50
C GLU A 333 20.40 -8.34 -65.13
N GLY A 334 19.71 -7.19 -65.24
CA GLY A 334 18.45 -7.08 -65.96
C GLY A 334 17.94 -5.65 -66.03
N ASP A 335 18.24 -5.00 -67.12
CA ASP A 335 17.64 -3.83 -67.77
C ASP A 335 17.26 -2.58 -66.96
N ILE A 336 18.02 -1.56 -67.31
CA ILE A 336 17.84 -0.15 -66.96
C ILE A 336 16.73 0.46 -67.81
N ASP A 337 15.60 0.91 -67.27
CA ASP A 337 14.90 2.04 -67.87
C ASP A 337 14.16 2.87 -66.82
N GLN A 338 14.56 4.14 -66.77
CA GLN A 338 13.96 5.36 -66.22
C GLN A 338 13.82 5.54 -64.69
N PRO A 339 14.34 6.64 -64.15
CA PRO A 339 14.28 6.98 -62.74
C PRO A 339 12.97 7.72 -62.41
N GLN A 340 12.08 7.12 -61.61
CA GLN A 340 11.05 7.87 -60.89
C GLN A 340 11.65 8.36 -59.58
N VAL A 341 11.78 9.67 -59.49
CA VAL A 341 12.22 10.42 -58.31
C VAL A 341 11.14 10.31 -57.22
N LEU A 342 11.34 9.42 -56.26
CA LEU A 342 10.64 9.46 -55.00
C LEU A 342 11.21 10.60 -54.13
N ALA A 343 10.47 11.70 -54.07
CA ALA A 343 10.79 12.82 -53.17
C ALA A 343 10.82 12.35 -51.74
N LEU A 344 12.02 12.26 -51.15
CA LEU A 344 12.21 12.22 -49.69
C LEU A 344 11.65 13.53 -49.13
N VAL A 345 10.58 13.42 -48.33
CA VAL A 345 10.11 14.53 -47.50
C VAL A 345 11.18 14.80 -46.42
N ALA A 346 11.93 15.86 -46.62
CA ALA A 346 12.85 16.40 -45.62
C ALA A 346 12.07 16.89 -44.40
N PRO A 347 12.60 16.70 -43.18
CA PRO A 347 11.97 17.27 -42.00
C PRO A 347 12.00 18.80 -42.04
N THR A 348 10.84 19.42 -41.82
CA THR A 348 10.64 20.86 -41.70
C THR A 348 11.60 21.48 -40.68
N PRO A 349 12.27 22.59 -41.00
CA PRO A 349 13.14 23.28 -40.04
C PRO A 349 12.30 23.96 -38.95
N ARG A 350 12.71 23.77 -37.70
CA ARG A 350 12.22 24.51 -36.55
C ARG A 350 12.44 26.02 -36.75
N PRO A 351 11.50 26.89 -36.34
CA PRO A 351 11.75 28.32 -36.37
C PRO A 351 12.85 28.69 -35.38
N ALA A 352 13.87 29.35 -35.89
CA ALA A 352 14.90 29.99 -35.10
C ALA A 352 14.35 31.31 -34.56
N ALA A 353 13.83 31.30 -33.32
CA ALA A 353 13.66 32.52 -32.52
C ALA A 353 13.40 32.07 -31.08
N LEU A 354 14.48 32.00 -30.28
CA LEU A 354 14.58 32.22 -28.83
C LEU A 354 15.95 31.69 -28.34
N ALA A 355 17.02 32.23 -28.94
CA ALA A 355 18.33 32.10 -28.38
C ALA A 355 18.73 33.50 -27.87
N ALA A 356 18.32 33.83 -26.65
CA ALA A 356 18.96 34.89 -25.85
C ALA A 356 18.42 34.76 -24.41
N GLN A 357 19.36 34.49 -23.53
CA GLN A 357 19.33 34.50 -22.08
C GLN A 357 19.52 33.15 -21.41
N ALA A 358 20.70 32.54 -21.66
CA ALA A 358 21.29 31.62 -20.69
C ALA A 358 21.97 32.48 -19.61
N ALA A 359 21.29 32.70 -18.49
CA ALA A 359 21.90 33.23 -17.29
C ALA A 359 22.92 32.20 -16.77
N VAL A 360 24.17 32.64 -16.62
CA VAL A 360 25.26 31.89 -16.05
C VAL A 360 24.91 31.55 -14.60
N LEU A 361 24.64 30.27 -14.31
CA LEU A 361 24.53 29.76 -12.94
C LEU A 361 25.94 29.68 -12.35
N PRO A 362 26.18 30.20 -11.13
CA PRO A 362 27.48 30.08 -10.49
C PRO A 362 27.76 28.62 -10.11
N THR A 363 28.97 28.16 -10.41
CA THR A 363 29.54 26.88 -10.01
C THR A 363 29.44 26.68 -8.49
N PRO A 364 29.01 25.52 -7.99
CA PRO A 364 29.02 25.25 -6.56
C PRO A 364 30.46 25.14 -6.06
N LYS A 365 30.81 25.96 -5.05
CA LYS A 365 32.06 25.85 -4.30
C LYS A 365 32.14 24.50 -3.59
N ALA A 366 33.27 23.83 -3.70
CA ALA A 366 33.62 22.64 -2.98
C ALA A 366 33.44 22.80 -1.45
N PRO A 367 33.04 21.77 -0.70
CA PRO A 367 32.88 21.86 0.74
C PRO A 367 34.26 22.06 1.41
N VAL A 368 34.37 23.09 2.19
CA VAL A 368 35.54 23.40 3.04
C VAL A 368 35.54 22.38 4.18
N ARG A 369 36.64 21.64 4.31
CA ARG A 369 36.93 20.73 5.41
C ARG A 369 37.03 21.51 6.71
N PRO A 370 36.38 21.14 7.83
CA PRO A 370 36.55 21.82 9.10
C PRO A 370 38.01 21.65 9.61
N THR A 371 38.65 22.73 9.95
CA THR A 371 39.95 22.78 10.63
C THR A 371 39.76 22.21 12.04
N GLN A 372 40.58 21.22 12.41
CA GLN A 372 40.67 20.69 13.77
C GLN A 372 41.11 21.77 14.74
N ALA A 373 40.35 21.94 15.82
CA ALA A 373 40.79 22.69 16.99
C ALA A 373 41.89 21.93 17.77
N PRO A 374 42.82 22.59 18.45
CA PRO A 374 43.90 21.94 19.15
C PRO A 374 43.41 21.18 20.39
N ALA A 375 44.04 20.02 20.62
CA ALA A 375 43.81 19.16 21.75
C ALA A 375 44.13 19.89 23.06
N GLN A 376 43.20 19.83 24.03
CA GLN A 376 43.49 20.19 25.42
C GLN A 376 43.96 18.91 26.15
N ASP A 377 45.11 18.98 26.77
CA ASP A 377 45.66 18.02 27.70
C ASP A 377 44.69 17.85 28.89
N VAL A 378 44.27 16.63 29.17
CA VAL A 378 43.64 16.25 30.42
C VAL A 378 44.42 15.05 30.99
N ASP A 379 44.86 15.25 32.24
CA ASP A 379 45.61 14.30 33.04
C ASP A 379 44.90 12.95 33.23
N PRO A 380 45.66 11.85 33.39
CA PRO A 380 45.09 10.53 33.58
C PRO A 380 44.60 10.28 35.00
N VAL A 381 43.31 10.10 35.20
CA VAL A 381 42.78 9.60 36.46
C VAL A 381 42.80 8.07 36.42
N THR A 382 43.64 7.53 37.26
CA THR A 382 43.73 6.13 37.65
C THR A 382 42.41 5.67 38.27
N THR A 383 41.79 4.63 37.73
CA THR A 383 40.79 3.82 38.47
C THR A 383 41.09 2.35 38.33
N ALA A 384 41.10 1.75 39.50
CA ALA A 384 41.53 0.40 39.78
C ALA A 384 40.61 -0.70 39.20
N SER A 385 41.24 -1.83 38.93
CA SER A 385 40.66 -3.12 38.62
C SER A 385 39.64 -3.61 39.65
N ALA A 386 38.57 -4.22 39.18
CA ALA A 386 37.89 -5.30 39.88
C ALA A 386 37.43 -6.36 38.89
N SER A 387 38.08 -7.47 38.94
CA SER A 387 37.74 -8.76 38.35
C SER A 387 36.53 -9.37 39.03
N ALA A 388 35.56 -9.91 38.27
CA ALA A 388 34.80 -11.08 38.73
C ALA A 388 34.24 -11.81 37.51
N ALA A 389 34.61 -13.06 37.42
CA ALA A 389 34.09 -14.09 36.54
C ALA A 389 32.65 -14.49 36.92
N SER A 390 31.86 -14.89 35.95
CA SER A 390 31.07 -16.15 36.01
C SER A 390 30.31 -16.33 34.70
N GLY A 391 30.59 -17.47 34.06
CA GLY A 391 29.93 -17.98 32.89
C GLY A 391 28.57 -18.60 33.18
N TRP A 392 27.73 -18.67 32.15
CA TRP A 392 26.67 -19.66 32.02
C TRP A 392 26.63 -20.16 30.59
N ALA A 393 26.92 -21.45 30.46
CA ALA A 393 26.63 -22.25 29.28
C ALA A 393 25.17 -22.72 29.38
N ILE A 394 24.44 -22.68 28.28
CA ILE A 394 23.20 -23.46 28.14
C ILE A 394 23.38 -24.33 26.93
N GLN A 395 23.30 -25.61 27.17
CA GLN A 395 23.19 -26.75 26.28
C GLN A 395 21.69 -27.02 26.04
N ILE A 396 21.39 -27.51 24.84
CA ILE A 396 20.17 -28.13 24.30
C ILE A 396 19.19 -27.15 23.63
#